data_c2066d5c095ac99ecc3348b69b2c9a4b
#
_entry.id   c2066d5c095ac99ecc3348b69b2c9a4b
#
_cell.length_a   1.000
_cell.length_b   1.000
_cell.length_c   1.000
_cell.angle_alpha   90.00
_cell.angle_beta   90.00
_cell.angle_gamma   90.00
#
_symmetry.space_group_name_H-M   'P 1'
#
loop_
_entity.id
_entity.type
_entity.pdbx_description
1 polymer ?
#
loop_
_entity_poly.entity_id
_entity_poly.type
_entity_poly.pdbx_seq_one_letter_code
_entity_poly.pdbx_strand_id
1 'polypeptide(L)'
;DLLGQNPRILTAGKSPKEHYANMWKSLDKDSKWSDEVINKRADGTDITQWLSISKITSDDDTASNYLGIFTDLTELKAMQKFAENAAFEDTLTKLPNKASLDKILTQNKEQTLVVLNVNNFSYINTVYGFEIGDKLLINLAQIFQKMFGYKKIFRINSDEFGLLLDPSVDIKVEVEKIKNYFYNTEISLGTITLHISFTYGAFCGTENLLRNASSALKLAKQRGRNTLFIFDINETQKQDRSAFIKSNKILYKALSSNNVVPYYQGIRDNLTKKITKFEVLARIKNNGEIISPYKFLEPARLSGVLPEITKIMIDKSFKEMSQNTYAFSINITEEDLIRDYLLEYLNKKSKEYSIEPKRVILEILEGVSSDGKKNHIKQLSAMKERGYSLAIDDFGSEYSNFERVLDLEIDFLKIDAKYIKDIDTNKKSYEITRAIVFFAKNAKIPCIAEFVHDENVQAVVDQLDINFSQGFHFSEPQVKPQI
;
A
#
# COMPACT_ATOMS: atom_id res chain seq x y z
N ASP A 1 52.25 3.84 38.58
CA ASP A 1 52.07 4.33 39.92
C ASP A 1 51.92 5.85 39.88
N LEU A 2 50.84 6.40 40.41
CA LEU A 2 50.49 7.85 40.31
C LEU A 2 50.86 8.59 41.62
N LEU A 3 51.38 7.90 42.61
CA LEU A 3 51.77 8.52 43.87
C LEU A 3 52.89 9.55 43.68
N GLY A 4 52.66 10.77 44.15
CA GLY A 4 53.58 11.89 44.01
C GLY A 4 53.63 12.56 42.65
N GLN A 5 52.80 12.10 41.68
CA GLN A 5 52.72 12.67 40.38
C GLN A 5 51.63 13.73 40.31
N ASN A 6 51.84 14.75 39.45
CA ASN A 6 50.83 15.76 39.20
C ASN A 6 49.67 15.13 38.41
N PRO A 7 48.37 15.28 38.82
CA PRO A 7 47.23 14.73 38.13
C PRO A 7 47.13 15.11 36.64
N ARG A 8 47.82 16.14 36.21
CA ARG A 8 47.93 16.56 34.79
C ARG A 8 48.46 15.42 33.88
N ILE A 9 49.16 14.43 34.44
CA ILE A 9 49.65 13.25 33.68
C ILE A 9 48.49 12.43 33.06
N LEU A 10 47.30 12.52 33.64
CA LEU A 10 46.11 11.79 33.17
C LEU A 10 45.44 12.48 31.97
N THR A 11 45.74 13.77 31.72
CA THR A 11 45.03 14.49 30.68
C THR A 11 45.41 14.06 29.26
N ALA A 12 44.41 13.91 28.41
CA ALA A 12 44.62 13.69 26.96
C ALA A 12 45.03 14.98 26.20
N GLY A 13 45.07 16.13 26.88
CA GLY A 13 45.39 17.44 26.25
C GLY A 13 44.33 17.96 25.26
N LYS A 14 43.13 17.37 25.26
CA LYS A 14 42.05 17.70 24.31
C LYS A 14 41.08 18.75 24.87
N SER A 15 41.09 19.03 26.18
CA SER A 15 40.23 20.05 26.78
C SER A 15 40.82 21.47 26.62
N PRO A 16 40.01 22.49 26.29
CA PRO A 16 40.50 23.88 26.18
C PRO A 16 41.13 24.40 27.47
N LYS A 17 42.10 25.27 27.36
CA LYS A 17 42.74 25.91 28.55
C LYS A 17 41.72 26.61 29.46
N GLU A 18 40.67 27.21 28.89
CA GLU A 18 39.58 27.85 29.62
C GLU A 18 38.81 26.88 30.54
N HIS A 19 38.69 25.63 30.14
CA HIS A 19 38.02 24.57 30.91
C HIS A 19 38.70 24.37 32.28
N TYR A 20 40.02 24.27 32.29
CA TYR A 20 40.80 24.15 33.53
C TYR A 20 40.83 25.47 34.35
N ALA A 21 40.81 26.63 33.70
CA ALA A 21 40.70 27.90 34.38
C ALA A 21 39.36 28.05 35.13
N ASN A 22 38.27 27.63 34.50
CA ASN A 22 36.93 27.56 35.09
C ASN A 22 36.85 26.57 36.24
N MET A 23 37.50 25.42 36.10
CA MET A 23 37.62 24.41 37.17
C MET A 23 38.21 25.03 38.44
N TRP A 24 39.40 25.65 38.34
CA TRP A 24 40.06 26.28 39.49
C TRP A 24 39.24 27.43 40.09
N LYS A 25 38.61 28.24 39.27
CA LYS A 25 37.73 29.36 39.71
C LYS A 25 36.52 28.81 40.52
N SER A 26 35.92 27.70 40.10
CA SER A 26 34.82 27.07 40.83
C SER A 26 35.28 26.42 42.12
N LEU A 27 36.45 25.77 42.13
CA LEU A 27 37.01 25.19 43.32
C LEU A 27 37.37 26.25 44.38
N ASP A 28 37.83 27.43 43.96
CA ASP A 28 38.12 28.51 44.87
C ASP A 28 36.86 29.19 45.44
N LYS A 29 35.82 29.32 44.61
CA LYS A 29 34.57 29.96 44.99
C LYS A 29 33.61 29.06 45.74
N ASP A 30 33.40 27.85 45.19
CA ASP A 30 32.30 26.94 45.61
C ASP A 30 32.80 25.67 46.27
N SER A 31 34.14 25.51 46.40
CA SER A 31 34.81 24.32 46.94
C SER A 31 34.46 23.02 46.22
N LYS A 32 33.80 23.09 45.08
CA LYS A 32 33.38 21.92 44.26
C LYS A 32 33.41 22.29 42.78
N TRP A 33 33.72 21.26 41.98
CA TRP A 33 33.61 21.36 40.53
C TRP A 33 33.32 19.97 39.96
N SER A 34 32.52 19.88 38.92
CA SER A 34 32.25 18.62 38.19
C SER A 34 32.03 18.89 36.74
N ASP A 35 32.66 18.13 35.87
CA ASP A 35 32.46 18.21 34.43
C ASP A 35 33.02 16.94 33.74
N GLU A 36 32.73 16.83 32.45
CA GLU A 36 33.26 15.79 31.58
C GLU A 36 34.72 16.13 31.19
N VAL A 37 35.60 15.15 31.32
CA VAL A 37 37.02 15.29 30.96
C VAL A 37 37.44 14.12 30.05
N ILE A 38 38.38 14.40 29.13
CA ILE A 38 39.00 13.33 28.33
C ILE A 38 40.40 13.11 28.86
N ASN A 39 40.60 11.93 29.47
CA ASN A 39 41.86 11.50 30.04
C ASN A 39 42.49 10.39 29.17
N LYS A 40 43.74 10.01 29.50
CA LYS A 40 44.44 8.87 28.89
C LYS A 40 44.51 7.70 29.86
N ARG A 41 44.28 6.51 29.35
CA ARG A 41 44.56 5.25 30.06
C ARG A 41 46.06 4.96 30.02
N ALA A 42 46.50 3.99 30.86
CA ALA A 42 47.89 3.57 30.92
C ALA A 42 48.42 2.99 29.57
N ASP A 43 47.53 2.44 28.75
CA ASP A 43 47.85 1.95 27.40
C ASP A 43 47.89 3.04 26.33
N GLY A 44 47.67 4.32 26.71
CA GLY A 44 47.66 5.48 25.82
C GLY A 44 46.32 5.74 25.11
N THR A 45 45.30 4.93 25.34
CA THR A 45 43.96 5.17 24.77
C THR A 45 43.21 6.28 25.52
N ASP A 46 42.38 7.00 24.83
CA ASP A 46 41.55 8.06 25.43
C ASP A 46 40.36 7.44 26.17
N ILE A 47 40.02 8.05 27.31
CA ILE A 47 38.84 7.70 28.09
C ILE A 47 38.03 8.95 28.42
N THR A 48 36.75 8.90 28.23
CA THR A 48 35.83 9.95 28.63
C THR A 48 35.30 9.65 30.04
N GLN A 49 35.52 10.58 30.96
CA GLN A 49 35.16 10.42 32.35
C GLN A 49 34.40 11.64 32.87
N TRP A 50 33.46 11.40 33.79
CA TRP A 50 32.93 12.44 34.65
C TRP A 50 33.88 12.64 35.84
N LEU A 51 34.45 13.83 35.96
CA LEU A 51 35.32 14.16 37.06
C LEU A 51 34.63 15.12 38.05
N SER A 52 34.50 14.71 39.28
CA SER A 52 34.02 15.53 40.38
C SER A 52 35.18 15.80 41.34
N ILE A 53 35.47 17.06 41.57
CA ILE A 53 36.52 17.52 42.50
C ILE A 53 35.87 18.30 43.63
N SER A 54 36.26 17.96 44.86
CA SER A 54 35.88 18.66 46.08
C SER A 54 37.13 19.12 46.81
N LYS A 55 37.18 20.37 47.23
CA LYS A 55 38.23 20.93 48.09
C LYS A 55 37.90 20.55 49.53
N ILE A 56 38.88 19.97 50.21
CA ILE A 56 38.80 19.60 51.61
C ILE A 56 39.81 20.46 52.35
N THR A 57 39.36 21.35 53.27
CA THR A 57 40.19 22.13 54.14
C THR A 57 40.34 21.40 55.46
N SER A 58 41.56 21.41 56.03
CA SER A 58 41.77 20.90 57.40
C SER A 58 41.32 21.96 58.41
N ASP A 59 41.03 21.54 59.65
CA ASP A 59 40.52 22.40 60.71
C ASP A 59 41.47 23.59 61.04
N ASP A 60 42.76 23.50 60.66
CA ASP A 60 43.75 24.55 60.92
C ASP A 60 43.97 25.52 59.76
N ASP A 61 43.17 25.46 58.72
CA ASP A 61 43.18 26.34 57.50
C ASP A 61 44.57 26.44 56.78
N THR A 62 45.52 25.55 57.10
CA THR A 62 46.90 25.60 56.61
C THR A 62 47.19 24.79 55.37
N ALA A 63 46.32 23.87 55.00
CA ALA A 63 46.45 23.03 53.80
C ALA A 63 45.09 22.68 53.16
N SER A 64 45.00 22.87 51.88
CA SER A 64 43.82 22.40 51.07
C SER A 64 44.17 21.14 50.34
N ASN A 65 43.40 20.06 50.59
CA ASN A 65 43.46 18.84 49.81
C ASN A 65 42.31 18.79 48.82
N TYR A 66 42.47 18.08 47.72
CA TYR A 66 41.44 17.92 46.71
C TYR A 66 41.11 16.41 46.55
N LEU A 67 39.82 16.07 46.64
CA LEU A 67 39.31 14.74 46.35
C LEU A 67 38.73 14.74 44.96
N GLY A 68 39.32 13.97 44.06
CA GLY A 68 38.81 13.74 42.69
C GLY A 68 38.17 12.36 42.58
N ILE A 69 36.91 12.30 42.11
CA ILE A 69 36.20 11.09 41.81
C ILE A 69 36.00 11.01 40.32
N PHE A 70 36.45 9.95 39.70
CA PHE A 70 36.34 9.67 38.27
C PHE A 70 35.27 8.58 38.04
N THR A 71 34.31 8.87 37.13
CA THR A 71 33.34 7.87 36.66
C THR A 71 33.57 7.65 35.17
N ASP A 72 33.83 6.42 34.76
CA ASP A 72 33.99 6.07 33.34
C ASP A 72 32.65 6.17 32.62
N LEU A 73 32.59 7.01 31.57
CA LEU A 73 31.39 7.21 30.75
C LEU A 73 31.46 6.46 29.41
N THR A 74 32.48 5.65 29.17
CA THR A 74 32.73 5.01 27.87
C THR A 74 31.56 4.13 27.45
N GLU A 75 31.09 3.25 28.32
CA GLU A 75 29.94 2.37 28.02
C GLU A 75 28.66 3.14 27.89
N LEU A 76 28.40 4.12 28.76
CA LEU A 76 27.20 4.95 28.72
C LEU A 76 27.11 5.71 27.40
N LYS A 77 28.21 6.33 26.96
CA LYS A 77 28.27 7.05 25.67
C LYS A 77 28.15 6.11 24.47
N ALA A 78 28.75 4.93 24.53
CA ALA A 78 28.59 3.91 23.49
C ALA A 78 27.13 3.47 23.39
N MET A 79 26.45 3.22 24.52
CA MET A 79 25.02 2.87 24.56
C MET A 79 24.15 4.02 24.05
N GLN A 80 24.45 5.25 24.45
CA GLN A 80 23.70 6.43 23.97
C GLN A 80 23.83 6.59 22.46
N LYS A 81 25.04 6.50 21.91
CA LYS A 81 25.29 6.55 20.48
C LYS A 81 24.63 5.39 19.72
N PHE A 82 24.65 4.19 20.31
CA PHE A 82 23.95 3.03 19.76
C PHE A 82 22.44 3.25 19.72
N ALA A 83 21.87 3.78 20.83
CA ALA A 83 20.44 4.11 20.89
C ALA A 83 20.05 5.21 19.89
N GLU A 84 20.88 6.24 19.73
CA GLU A 84 20.68 7.29 18.74
C GLU A 84 20.70 6.71 17.30
N ASN A 85 21.68 5.87 16.98
CA ASN A 85 21.77 5.23 15.67
C ASN A 85 20.57 4.31 15.45
N ALA A 86 20.20 3.50 16.43
CA ALA A 86 19.03 2.61 16.33
C ALA A 86 17.71 3.40 16.13
N ALA A 87 17.61 4.61 16.71
CA ALA A 87 16.43 5.45 16.56
C ALA A 87 16.34 6.13 15.17
N PHE A 88 17.47 6.43 14.53
CA PHE A 88 17.52 7.28 13.35
C PHE A 88 18.10 6.61 12.09
N GLU A 89 18.54 5.38 12.16
CA GLU A 89 19.05 4.62 11.01
C GLU A 89 18.20 3.35 10.76
N ASP A 90 18.10 2.95 9.51
CA ASP A 90 17.52 1.67 9.12
C ASP A 90 18.50 0.53 9.41
N THR A 91 18.07 -0.48 10.14
CA THR A 91 18.94 -1.56 10.61
C THR A 91 19.57 -2.39 9.50
N LEU A 92 18.85 -2.55 8.36
CA LEU A 92 19.30 -3.34 7.22
C LEU A 92 20.24 -2.54 6.31
N THR A 93 19.80 -1.38 5.84
CA THR A 93 20.51 -0.60 4.81
C THR A 93 21.50 0.42 5.36
N LYS A 94 21.42 0.71 6.66
CA LYS A 94 22.21 1.75 7.35
C LYS A 94 21.96 3.17 6.81
N LEU A 95 20.94 3.37 5.98
CA LEU A 95 20.49 4.70 5.60
C LEU A 95 19.74 5.36 6.75
N PRO A 96 19.66 6.71 6.79
CA PRO A 96 18.72 7.39 7.65
C PRO A 96 17.31 6.85 7.42
N ASN A 97 16.59 6.59 8.52
CA ASN A 97 15.25 6.03 8.49
C ASN A 97 14.18 7.12 8.39
N LYS A 98 12.89 6.71 8.43
CA LYS A 98 11.75 7.63 8.43
C LYS A 98 11.81 8.65 9.55
N ALA A 99 12.23 8.27 10.78
CA ALA A 99 12.32 9.19 11.91
C ALA A 99 13.38 10.30 11.68
N SER A 100 14.48 9.94 11.00
CA SER A 100 15.47 10.93 10.54
C SER A 100 14.88 11.90 9.54
N LEU A 101 14.11 11.41 8.57
CA LEU A 101 13.43 12.27 7.60
C LEU A 101 12.44 13.21 8.29
N ASP A 102 11.58 12.67 9.15
CA ASP A 102 10.57 13.44 9.87
C ASP A 102 11.22 14.56 10.69
N LYS A 103 12.35 14.29 11.37
CA LYS A 103 13.14 15.30 12.10
C LYS A 103 13.65 16.44 11.22
N ILE A 104 14.04 16.15 9.98
CA ILE A 104 14.50 17.18 9.03
C ILE A 104 13.30 18.00 8.54
N LEU A 105 12.17 17.34 8.25
CA LEU A 105 10.97 17.98 7.73
C LEU A 105 10.29 18.92 8.75
N THR A 106 10.54 18.75 10.05
CA THR A 106 10.03 19.68 11.10
C THR A 106 10.65 21.08 11.03
N GLN A 107 11.70 21.30 10.24
CA GLN A 107 12.35 22.60 10.12
C GLN A 107 11.55 23.63 9.30
N ASN A 108 10.39 23.26 8.75
CA ASN A 108 9.47 24.12 7.97
C ASN A 108 10.17 24.92 6.85
N LYS A 109 11.19 24.33 6.24
CA LYS A 109 11.84 24.88 5.04
C LYS A 109 11.21 24.26 3.81
N GLU A 110 11.09 25.07 2.76
CA GLU A 110 10.67 24.54 1.47
C GLU A 110 11.68 23.51 0.97
N GLN A 111 11.21 22.32 0.66
CA GLN A 111 12.01 21.19 0.20
C GLN A 111 11.22 20.35 -0.80
N THR A 112 11.93 19.58 -1.59
CA THR A 112 11.33 18.61 -2.50
C THR A 112 11.62 17.21 -1.98
N LEU A 113 10.56 16.42 -1.77
CA LEU A 113 10.66 15.01 -1.42
C LEU A 113 10.17 14.14 -2.59
N VAL A 114 11.02 13.22 -3.02
CA VAL A 114 10.65 12.16 -3.98
C VAL A 114 10.62 10.83 -3.23
N VAL A 115 9.48 10.16 -3.22
CA VAL A 115 9.34 8.80 -2.69
C VAL A 115 9.43 7.83 -3.85
N LEU A 116 10.33 6.86 -3.73
CA LEU A 116 10.60 5.82 -4.73
C LEU A 116 10.16 4.47 -4.17
N ASN A 117 9.36 3.72 -4.91
CA ASN A 117 9.01 2.33 -4.57
C ASN A 117 9.64 1.36 -5.56
N VAL A 118 10.26 0.30 -5.04
CA VAL A 118 10.86 -0.77 -5.85
C VAL A 118 9.75 -1.60 -6.48
N ASN A 119 9.66 -1.58 -7.80
CA ASN A 119 8.63 -2.35 -8.51
C ASN A 119 8.84 -3.86 -8.33
N ASN A 120 7.76 -4.58 -8.06
CA ASN A 120 7.75 -6.05 -7.89
C ASN A 120 8.60 -6.58 -6.74
N PHE A 121 8.90 -5.80 -5.70
CA PHE A 121 9.76 -6.26 -4.61
C PHE A 121 9.20 -7.50 -3.88
N SER A 122 7.89 -7.55 -3.62
CA SER A 122 7.23 -8.73 -3.05
C SER A 122 7.37 -9.97 -3.93
N TYR A 123 7.30 -9.82 -5.25
CA TYR A 123 7.54 -10.93 -6.19
C TYR A 123 9.00 -11.42 -6.12
N ILE A 124 9.97 -10.50 -6.02
CA ILE A 124 11.39 -10.86 -5.85
C ILE A 124 11.56 -11.67 -4.57
N ASN A 125 10.94 -11.26 -3.45
CA ASN A 125 10.98 -12.01 -2.20
C ASN A 125 10.33 -13.40 -2.33
N THR A 126 9.21 -13.49 -3.05
CA THR A 126 8.52 -14.77 -3.25
C THR A 126 9.33 -15.75 -4.10
N VAL A 127 9.96 -15.27 -5.17
CA VAL A 127 10.69 -16.12 -6.13
C VAL A 127 12.10 -16.48 -5.64
N TYR A 128 12.81 -15.50 -5.08
CA TYR A 128 14.24 -15.65 -4.74
C TYR A 128 14.51 -15.70 -3.23
N GLY A 129 13.49 -15.54 -2.39
CA GLY A 129 13.61 -15.54 -0.94
C GLY A 129 13.96 -14.16 -0.34
N PHE A 130 13.65 -13.97 0.94
CA PHE A 130 13.86 -12.71 1.66
C PHE A 130 15.35 -12.31 1.74
N GLU A 131 16.27 -13.29 1.78
CA GLU A 131 17.70 -13.01 1.82
C GLU A 131 18.19 -12.27 0.57
N ILE A 132 17.66 -12.62 -0.60
CA ILE A 132 17.97 -11.93 -1.87
C ILE A 132 17.31 -10.55 -1.88
N GLY A 133 16.08 -10.42 -1.38
CA GLY A 133 15.42 -9.12 -1.22
C GLY A 133 16.21 -8.16 -0.32
N ASP A 134 16.73 -8.66 0.80
CA ASP A 134 17.56 -7.87 1.71
C ASP A 134 18.89 -7.43 1.06
N LYS A 135 19.56 -8.35 0.36
CA LYS A 135 20.77 -8.03 -0.42
C LYS A 135 20.50 -6.98 -1.51
N LEU A 136 19.34 -7.08 -2.18
CA LEU A 136 18.90 -6.09 -3.15
C LEU A 136 18.76 -4.70 -2.50
N LEU A 137 18.04 -4.60 -1.38
CA LEU A 137 17.83 -3.33 -0.69
C LEU A 137 19.14 -2.70 -0.21
N ILE A 138 20.08 -3.50 0.30
CA ILE A 138 21.42 -3.03 0.69
C ILE A 138 22.17 -2.47 -0.54
N ASN A 139 22.12 -3.17 -1.66
CA ASN A 139 22.77 -2.75 -2.89
C ASN A 139 22.16 -1.44 -3.43
N LEU A 140 20.83 -1.34 -3.47
CA LEU A 140 20.11 -0.13 -3.86
C LEU A 140 20.48 1.06 -2.97
N ALA A 141 20.56 0.85 -1.64
CA ALA A 141 20.96 1.87 -0.70
C ALA A 141 22.38 2.40 -0.99
N GLN A 142 23.32 1.52 -1.27
CA GLN A 142 24.69 1.89 -1.64
C GLN A 142 24.75 2.68 -2.95
N ILE A 143 23.97 2.29 -3.94
CA ILE A 143 23.88 2.99 -5.23
C ILE A 143 23.30 4.39 -5.03
N PHE A 144 22.17 4.52 -4.34
CA PHE A 144 21.56 5.81 -4.06
C PHE A 144 22.46 6.72 -3.22
N GLN A 145 23.17 6.15 -2.25
CA GLN A 145 24.14 6.91 -1.45
C GLN A 145 25.28 7.47 -2.29
N LYS A 146 25.77 6.69 -3.28
CA LYS A 146 26.78 7.17 -4.23
C LYS A 146 26.25 8.24 -5.18
N MET A 147 24.99 8.12 -5.62
CA MET A 147 24.37 9.07 -6.55
C MET A 147 24.02 10.41 -5.89
N PHE A 148 23.50 10.40 -4.67
CA PHE A 148 22.89 11.56 -4.04
C PHE A 148 23.53 12.00 -2.71
N GLY A 149 24.34 11.14 -2.11
CA GLY A 149 24.96 11.34 -0.80
C GLY A 149 24.06 10.87 0.37
N TYR A 150 24.72 10.46 1.46
CA TYR A 150 24.09 9.81 2.63
C TYR A 150 22.94 10.65 3.26
N LYS A 151 23.11 11.97 3.35
CA LYS A 151 22.13 12.85 4.02
C LYS A 151 20.89 13.18 3.19
N LYS A 152 20.83 12.75 1.93
CA LYS A 152 19.74 13.06 1.00
C LYS A 152 18.85 11.87 0.71
N ILE A 153 19.28 10.65 1.07
CA ILE A 153 18.54 9.42 0.81
C ILE A 153 18.14 8.76 2.12
N PHE A 154 16.90 8.30 2.20
CA PHE A 154 16.29 7.72 3.38
C PHE A 154 15.62 6.39 3.02
N ARG A 155 15.54 5.47 3.97
CA ARG A 155 14.66 4.32 3.88
C ARG A 155 13.38 4.60 4.68
N ILE A 156 12.25 4.68 3.96
CA ILE A 156 10.96 5.08 4.57
C ILE A 156 10.17 3.86 5.04
N ASN A 157 10.05 2.85 4.16
CA ASN A 157 9.34 1.60 4.41
C ASN A 157 10.13 0.40 3.86
N SER A 158 9.50 -0.79 3.83
CA SER A 158 10.12 -2.05 3.40
C SER A 158 10.79 -1.98 2.03
N ASP A 159 10.13 -1.36 1.05
CA ASP A 159 10.54 -1.25 -0.35
C ASP A 159 10.48 0.19 -0.88
N GLU A 160 10.42 1.18 0.05
CA GLU A 160 10.30 2.59 -0.28
C GLU A 160 11.51 3.39 0.22
N PHE A 161 12.09 4.17 -0.67
CA PHE A 161 13.16 5.12 -0.39
C PHE A 161 12.65 6.55 -0.52
N GLY A 162 13.21 7.48 0.24
CA GLY A 162 12.96 8.91 0.14
C GLY A 162 14.20 9.64 -0.33
N LEU A 163 14.06 10.46 -1.36
CA LEU A 163 15.11 11.35 -1.84
C LEU A 163 14.72 12.80 -1.55
N LEU A 164 15.49 13.47 -0.69
CA LEU A 164 15.29 14.86 -0.33
C LEU A 164 16.16 15.76 -1.21
N LEU A 165 15.52 16.67 -1.92
CA LEU A 165 16.17 17.57 -2.87
C LEU A 165 15.94 19.02 -2.48
N ASP A 166 16.82 19.88 -2.95
CA ASP A 166 16.62 21.33 -2.91
C ASP A 166 15.43 21.72 -3.82
N PRO A 167 14.58 22.70 -3.45
CA PRO A 167 13.45 23.12 -4.28
C PRO A 167 13.82 23.60 -5.68
N SER A 168 15.03 24.07 -5.87
CA SER A 168 15.54 24.54 -7.18
C SER A 168 15.87 23.40 -8.16
N VAL A 169 15.91 22.15 -7.68
CA VAL A 169 16.28 20.99 -8.50
C VAL A 169 15.07 20.49 -9.30
N ASP A 170 15.27 20.30 -10.60
CA ASP A 170 14.21 19.72 -11.45
C ASP A 170 14.02 18.22 -11.13
N ILE A 171 12.85 17.92 -10.56
CA ILE A 171 12.46 16.57 -10.16
C ILE A 171 12.52 15.59 -11.34
N LYS A 172 12.07 16.02 -12.53
CA LYS A 172 12.03 15.15 -13.72
C LYS A 172 13.42 14.74 -14.14
N VAL A 173 14.37 15.68 -14.10
CA VAL A 173 15.77 15.42 -14.45
C VAL A 173 16.41 14.41 -13.48
N GLU A 174 16.16 14.57 -12.17
CA GLU A 174 16.73 13.65 -11.17
C GLU A 174 16.10 12.26 -11.27
N VAL A 175 14.80 12.16 -11.48
CA VAL A 175 14.13 10.88 -11.69
C VAL A 175 14.61 10.20 -12.97
N GLU A 176 14.79 10.94 -14.07
CA GLU A 176 15.33 10.36 -15.32
C GLU A 176 16.78 9.88 -15.16
N LYS A 177 17.62 10.52 -14.35
CA LYS A 177 18.94 10.00 -13.99
C LYS A 177 18.85 8.62 -13.32
N ILE A 178 17.92 8.45 -12.38
CA ILE A 178 17.70 7.16 -11.72
C ILE A 178 17.22 6.12 -12.74
N LYS A 179 16.21 6.45 -13.55
CA LYS A 179 15.67 5.54 -14.57
C LYS A 179 16.75 5.08 -15.54
N ASN A 180 17.53 6.02 -16.07
CA ASN A 180 18.60 5.74 -17.03
C ASN A 180 19.71 4.87 -16.41
N TYR A 181 20.05 5.11 -15.15
CA TYR A 181 21.01 4.27 -14.45
C TYR A 181 20.53 2.81 -14.37
N PHE A 182 19.32 2.58 -13.85
CA PHE A 182 18.79 1.23 -13.67
C PHE A 182 18.30 0.56 -14.97
N TYR A 183 18.04 1.32 -16.02
CA TYR A 183 17.78 0.77 -17.35
C TYR A 183 19.04 0.17 -17.96
N ASN A 184 20.20 0.81 -17.74
CA ASN A 184 21.50 0.40 -18.30
C ASN A 184 22.34 -0.48 -17.33
N THR A 185 21.87 -0.73 -16.12
CA THR A 185 22.63 -1.43 -15.09
C THR A 185 21.83 -2.59 -14.50
N GLU A 186 22.39 -3.76 -14.57
CA GLU A 186 21.89 -4.95 -13.90
C GLU A 186 22.45 -5.03 -12.48
N ILE A 187 21.60 -5.44 -11.53
CA ILE A 187 22.01 -5.64 -10.15
C ILE A 187 22.38 -7.10 -9.95
N SER A 188 23.67 -7.36 -9.74
CA SER A 188 24.19 -8.70 -9.47
C SER A 188 24.17 -9.01 -7.97
N LEU A 189 23.50 -10.10 -7.59
CA LEU A 189 23.33 -10.58 -6.21
C LEU A 189 23.84 -12.03 -6.11
N GLY A 190 25.13 -12.21 -6.20
CA GLY A 190 25.77 -13.53 -6.30
C GLY A 190 25.55 -14.14 -7.67
N THR A 191 24.79 -15.24 -7.75
CA THR A 191 24.47 -15.93 -9.02
C THR A 191 23.24 -15.37 -9.72
N ILE A 192 22.53 -14.43 -9.08
CA ILE A 192 21.28 -13.86 -9.59
C ILE A 192 21.55 -12.44 -10.11
N THR A 193 21.01 -12.12 -11.28
CA THR A 193 21.07 -10.77 -11.86
C THR A 193 19.65 -10.27 -12.10
N LEU A 194 19.35 -9.05 -11.65
CA LEU A 194 18.03 -8.46 -11.69
C LEU A 194 18.03 -7.09 -12.39
N HIS A 195 17.03 -6.86 -13.25
CA HIS A 195 16.68 -5.53 -13.74
C HIS A 195 15.67 -4.90 -12.79
N ILE A 196 15.99 -3.75 -12.24
CA ILE A 196 15.18 -3.06 -11.25
C ILE A 196 14.61 -1.78 -11.83
N SER A 197 13.36 -1.51 -11.53
CA SER A 197 12.70 -0.24 -11.85
C SER A 197 11.92 0.28 -10.63
N PHE A 198 11.56 1.56 -10.68
CA PHE A 198 10.88 2.22 -9.57
C PHE A 198 9.65 2.97 -10.07
N THR A 199 8.68 3.15 -9.18
CA THR A 199 7.59 4.10 -9.34
C THR A 199 7.80 5.26 -8.38
N TYR A 200 7.51 6.50 -8.81
CA TYR A 200 7.93 7.71 -8.13
C TYR A 200 6.74 8.59 -7.79
N GLY A 201 6.69 9.09 -6.56
CA GLY A 201 5.79 10.15 -6.13
C GLY A 201 6.58 11.32 -5.59
N ALA A 202 6.30 12.54 -6.03
CA ALA A 202 7.06 13.72 -5.60
C ALA A 202 6.14 14.85 -5.15
N PHE A 203 6.65 15.64 -4.22
CA PHE A 203 6.02 16.87 -3.75
C PHE A 203 7.08 17.90 -3.35
N CYS A 204 6.85 19.18 -3.71
CA CYS A 204 7.63 20.33 -3.28
C CYS A 204 6.77 21.23 -2.39
N GLY A 205 7.27 21.62 -1.24
CA GLY A 205 6.56 22.49 -0.30
C GLY A 205 7.22 22.61 1.06
N THR A 206 6.50 23.19 2.02
CA THR A 206 6.97 23.41 3.40
C THR A 206 6.34 22.46 4.40
N GLU A 207 5.11 21.98 4.15
CA GLU A 207 4.33 21.17 5.09
C GLU A 207 3.86 19.88 4.47
N ASN A 208 3.69 18.84 5.29
CA ASN A 208 3.15 17.55 4.90
C ASN A 208 3.88 16.86 3.72
N LEU A 209 5.20 17.12 3.56
CA LEU A 209 5.97 16.63 2.41
C LEU A 209 5.85 15.13 2.24
N LEU A 210 6.08 14.34 3.30
CA LEU A 210 6.02 12.89 3.23
C LEU A 210 4.62 12.40 2.87
N ARG A 211 3.58 12.96 3.48
CA ARG A 211 2.19 12.61 3.19
C ARG A 211 1.82 12.89 1.74
N ASN A 212 2.19 14.06 1.22
CA ASN A 212 1.84 14.47 -0.14
C ASN A 212 2.65 13.69 -1.19
N ALA A 213 3.95 13.45 -0.96
CA ALA A 213 4.78 12.63 -1.84
C ALA A 213 4.33 11.16 -1.84
N SER A 214 3.91 10.60 -0.69
CA SER A 214 3.34 9.24 -0.63
C SER A 214 1.99 9.16 -1.33
N SER A 215 1.15 10.19 -1.24
CA SER A 215 -0.09 10.28 -2.01
C SER A 215 0.18 10.34 -3.51
N ALA A 216 1.19 11.11 -3.93
CA ALA A 216 1.67 11.13 -5.31
C ALA A 216 2.13 9.74 -5.78
N LEU A 217 2.87 9.01 -4.95
CA LEU A 217 3.31 7.65 -5.26
C LEU A 217 2.13 6.70 -5.47
N LYS A 218 1.09 6.80 -4.62
CA LYS A 218 -0.13 6.00 -4.78
C LYS A 218 -0.80 6.28 -6.13
N LEU A 219 -0.92 7.54 -6.54
CA LEU A 219 -1.47 7.94 -7.84
C LEU A 219 -0.57 7.47 -9.01
N ALA A 220 0.74 7.53 -8.85
CA ALA A 220 1.67 7.00 -9.84
C ALA A 220 1.49 5.49 -10.04
N LYS A 221 1.36 4.71 -8.94
CA LYS A 221 1.10 3.26 -9.01
C LYS A 221 -0.20 2.92 -9.76
N GLN A 222 -1.24 3.72 -9.61
CA GLN A 222 -2.51 3.56 -10.36
C GLN A 222 -2.38 3.83 -11.87
N ARG A 223 -1.45 4.72 -12.27
CA ARG A 223 -1.17 5.04 -13.69
C ARG A 223 -0.25 4.03 -14.37
N GLY A 224 0.36 3.15 -13.61
CA GLY A 224 1.26 2.12 -14.09
C GLY A 224 2.66 2.21 -13.47
N ARG A 225 3.45 1.15 -13.70
CA ARG A 225 4.82 1.04 -13.18
C ARG A 225 5.77 1.98 -13.93
N ASN A 226 6.89 2.33 -13.30
CA ASN A 226 7.95 3.19 -13.86
C ASN A 226 7.48 4.61 -14.18
N THR A 227 6.42 5.09 -13.51
CA THR A 227 5.84 6.42 -13.70
C THR A 227 6.27 7.37 -12.58
N LEU A 228 6.29 8.66 -12.89
CA LEU A 228 6.44 9.76 -11.94
C LEU A 228 5.13 10.54 -11.86
N PHE A 229 4.64 10.75 -10.64
CA PHE A 229 3.58 11.71 -10.36
C PHE A 229 4.10 12.79 -9.42
N ILE A 230 3.93 14.05 -9.80
CA ILE A 230 4.27 15.23 -8.96
C ILE A 230 2.96 15.77 -8.41
N PHE A 231 2.85 15.79 -7.09
CA PHE A 231 1.65 16.27 -6.41
C PHE A 231 1.61 17.80 -6.42
N ASP A 232 0.52 18.38 -6.92
CA ASP A 232 0.24 19.81 -6.84
C ASP A 232 -0.93 20.02 -5.88
N ILE A 233 -0.69 20.76 -4.79
CA ILE A 233 -1.71 21.05 -3.77
C ILE A 233 -2.90 21.81 -4.37
N ASN A 234 -2.64 22.70 -5.34
CA ASN A 234 -3.65 23.58 -5.88
C ASN A 234 -4.60 22.86 -6.86
N GLU A 235 -4.10 21.90 -7.60
CA GLU A 235 -4.90 21.16 -8.57
C GLU A 235 -5.53 19.88 -7.99
N THR A 236 -4.73 19.06 -7.30
CA THR A 236 -5.16 17.70 -6.92
C THR A 236 -6.06 17.68 -5.69
N GLN A 237 -5.72 18.43 -4.63
CA GLN A 237 -6.57 18.45 -3.42
C GLN A 237 -7.91 19.14 -3.60
N LYS A 238 -7.96 20.20 -4.43
CA LYS A 238 -9.24 20.87 -4.71
C LYS A 238 -10.16 20.01 -5.58
N GLN A 239 -9.60 19.32 -6.59
CA GLN A 239 -10.39 18.47 -7.48
C GLN A 239 -10.83 17.18 -6.80
N ASP A 240 -9.92 16.43 -6.15
CA ASP A 240 -10.27 15.15 -5.52
C ASP A 240 -11.15 15.35 -4.28
N ARG A 241 -10.84 16.32 -3.42
CA ARG A 241 -11.65 16.61 -2.23
C ARG A 241 -13.03 17.16 -2.61
N SER A 242 -13.10 18.06 -3.58
CA SER A 242 -14.36 18.61 -4.09
C SER A 242 -15.18 17.54 -4.81
N ALA A 243 -14.55 16.70 -5.64
CA ALA A 243 -15.19 15.57 -6.30
C ALA A 243 -15.70 14.54 -5.29
N PHE A 244 -14.90 14.18 -4.28
CA PHE A 244 -15.30 13.25 -3.22
C PHE A 244 -16.45 13.79 -2.38
N ILE A 245 -16.40 15.06 -1.94
CA ILE A 245 -17.51 15.70 -1.20
C ILE A 245 -18.78 15.73 -2.06
N LYS A 246 -18.67 16.08 -3.35
CA LYS A 246 -19.78 16.08 -4.28
C LYS A 246 -20.37 14.68 -4.46
N SER A 247 -19.53 13.67 -4.66
CA SER A 247 -19.94 12.28 -4.81
C SER A 247 -20.60 11.73 -3.55
N ASN A 248 -20.05 12.03 -2.37
CA ASN A 248 -20.68 11.69 -1.09
C ASN A 248 -22.04 12.34 -0.92
N LYS A 249 -22.16 13.65 -1.21
CA LYS A 249 -23.45 14.36 -1.12
C LYS A 249 -24.50 13.74 -2.06
N ILE A 250 -24.11 13.37 -3.27
CA ILE A 250 -24.97 12.68 -4.23
C ILE A 250 -25.38 11.31 -3.71
N LEU A 251 -24.43 10.53 -3.17
CA LEU A 251 -24.65 9.20 -2.61
C LEU A 251 -25.67 9.24 -1.47
N TYR A 252 -25.45 10.06 -0.45
CA TYR A 252 -26.38 10.15 0.70
C TYR A 252 -27.76 10.67 0.29
N LYS A 253 -27.83 11.63 -0.64
CA LYS A 253 -29.08 12.07 -1.23
C LYS A 253 -29.79 10.92 -1.96
N ALA A 254 -29.06 10.13 -2.73
CA ALA A 254 -29.63 9.00 -3.47
C ALA A 254 -30.14 7.90 -2.53
N LEU A 255 -29.42 7.59 -1.44
CA LEU A 255 -29.86 6.64 -0.40
C LEU A 255 -31.15 7.12 0.28
N SER A 256 -31.20 8.38 0.72
CA SER A 256 -32.37 8.94 1.41
C SER A 256 -33.61 9.12 0.51
N SER A 257 -33.40 9.34 -0.78
CA SER A 257 -34.46 9.56 -1.78
C SER A 257 -34.80 8.31 -2.60
N ASN A 258 -34.30 7.12 -2.22
CA ASN A 258 -34.52 5.85 -2.92
C ASN A 258 -34.10 5.87 -4.41
N ASN A 259 -33.08 6.68 -4.74
CA ASN A 259 -32.57 6.91 -6.09
C ASN A 259 -31.41 5.99 -6.50
N VAL A 260 -31.00 5.05 -5.66
CA VAL A 260 -30.16 3.92 -6.06
C VAL A 260 -31.06 2.92 -6.79
N VAL A 261 -30.70 2.59 -8.03
CA VAL A 261 -31.55 1.78 -8.92
C VAL A 261 -30.73 0.71 -9.63
N PRO A 262 -31.31 -0.49 -9.86
CA PRO A 262 -30.68 -1.52 -10.69
C PRO A 262 -30.79 -1.18 -12.18
N TYR A 263 -29.74 -1.53 -12.90
CA TYR A 263 -29.70 -1.67 -14.35
C TYR A 263 -29.31 -3.11 -14.67
N TYR A 264 -29.72 -3.61 -15.79
CA TYR A 264 -29.59 -5.00 -16.17
C TYR A 264 -28.79 -5.11 -17.45
N GLN A 265 -27.68 -5.86 -17.43
CA GLN A 265 -26.87 -6.14 -18.60
C GLN A 265 -26.99 -7.61 -18.94
N GLY A 266 -27.34 -7.92 -20.18
CA GLY A 266 -27.53 -9.29 -20.65
C GLY A 266 -26.21 -10.05 -20.76
N ILE A 267 -26.24 -11.32 -20.32
CA ILE A 267 -25.16 -12.29 -20.48
C ILE A 267 -25.65 -13.33 -21.49
N ARG A 268 -24.93 -13.44 -22.60
CA ARG A 268 -25.24 -14.33 -23.73
C ARG A 268 -24.63 -15.69 -23.48
N ASP A 269 -25.42 -16.72 -23.68
CA ASP A 269 -24.97 -18.11 -23.78
C ASP A 269 -24.42 -18.32 -25.19
N ASN A 270 -23.13 -18.70 -25.32
CA ASN A 270 -22.44 -18.77 -26.60
C ASN A 270 -22.87 -20.00 -27.42
N LEU A 271 -23.40 -21.07 -26.78
CA LEU A 271 -23.93 -22.24 -27.48
C LEU A 271 -25.30 -21.94 -28.12
N THR A 272 -26.22 -21.37 -27.33
CA THR A 272 -27.60 -21.10 -27.80
C THR A 272 -27.70 -19.74 -28.51
N LYS A 273 -26.69 -18.90 -28.39
CA LYS A 273 -26.64 -17.52 -28.90
C LYS A 273 -27.74 -16.58 -28.35
N LYS A 274 -28.33 -16.92 -27.19
CA LYS A 274 -29.40 -16.17 -26.55
C LYS A 274 -28.94 -15.58 -25.22
N ILE A 275 -29.51 -14.44 -24.82
CA ILE A 275 -29.36 -13.91 -23.48
C ILE A 275 -30.13 -14.81 -22.51
N THR A 276 -29.45 -15.38 -21.55
CA THR A 276 -30.02 -16.33 -20.56
C THR A 276 -29.93 -15.85 -19.13
N LYS A 277 -29.09 -14.87 -18.87
CA LYS A 277 -28.82 -14.29 -17.57
C LYS A 277 -28.67 -12.78 -17.66
N PHE A 278 -28.77 -12.07 -16.54
CA PHE A 278 -28.51 -10.63 -16.45
C PHE A 278 -27.62 -10.32 -15.27
N GLU A 279 -26.63 -9.47 -15.44
CA GLU A 279 -25.93 -8.83 -14.32
C GLU A 279 -26.70 -7.60 -13.86
N VAL A 280 -26.87 -7.48 -12.52
CA VAL A 280 -27.55 -6.34 -11.88
C VAL A 280 -26.52 -5.32 -11.43
N LEU A 281 -26.50 -4.21 -12.13
CA LEU A 281 -25.52 -3.13 -11.97
C LEU A 281 -26.14 -1.93 -11.26
N ALA A 282 -25.56 -1.49 -10.15
CA ALA A 282 -26.03 -0.31 -9.42
C ALA A 282 -25.86 0.97 -10.24
N ARG A 283 -26.86 1.86 -10.19
CA ARG A 283 -26.81 3.21 -10.76
C ARG A 283 -27.45 4.18 -9.75
N ILE A 284 -27.03 5.45 -9.81
CA ILE A 284 -27.71 6.51 -9.05
C ILE A 284 -28.40 7.44 -10.05
N LYS A 285 -29.71 7.68 -9.82
CA LYS A 285 -30.47 8.71 -10.53
C LYS A 285 -30.29 10.05 -9.80
N ASN A 286 -29.74 11.06 -10.50
CA ASN A 286 -29.54 12.39 -9.93
C ASN A 286 -29.91 13.48 -10.94
N ASN A 287 -31.03 14.17 -10.70
CA ASN A 287 -31.51 15.26 -11.53
C ASN A 287 -31.58 14.93 -13.06
N GLY A 288 -32.05 13.72 -13.40
CA GLY A 288 -32.14 13.26 -14.79
C GLY A 288 -30.88 12.60 -15.34
N GLU A 289 -29.75 12.70 -14.66
CA GLU A 289 -28.49 12.03 -15.03
C GLU A 289 -28.40 10.66 -14.34
N ILE A 290 -27.84 9.68 -15.07
CA ILE A 290 -27.50 8.36 -14.53
C ILE A 290 -26.01 8.30 -14.19
N ILE A 291 -25.72 8.08 -12.92
CA ILE A 291 -24.35 8.04 -12.41
C ILE A 291 -23.91 6.59 -12.28
N SER A 292 -22.76 6.27 -12.90
CA SER A 292 -22.17 4.94 -12.90
C SER A 292 -21.49 4.60 -11.55
N PRO A 293 -21.29 3.31 -11.23
CA PRO A 293 -20.67 2.82 -10.00
C PRO A 293 -19.29 3.43 -9.71
N TYR A 294 -18.49 3.63 -10.74
CA TYR A 294 -17.14 4.22 -10.63
C TYR A 294 -17.13 5.54 -9.84
N LYS A 295 -18.19 6.36 -9.94
CA LYS A 295 -18.24 7.67 -9.26
C LYS A 295 -18.70 7.60 -7.80
N PHE A 296 -19.31 6.50 -7.32
CA PHE A 296 -19.90 6.45 -5.99
C PHE A 296 -19.51 5.22 -5.13
N LEU A 297 -18.99 4.14 -5.72
CA LEU A 297 -18.63 2.94 -4.95
C LEU A 297 -17.48 3.20 -3.98
N GLU A 298 -16.43 3.91 -4.38
CA GLU A 298 -15.33 4.24 -3.47
C GLU A 298 -15.77 5.19 -2.32
N PRO A 299 -16.53 6.28 -2.57
CA PRO A 299 -17.21 7.01 -1.51
C PRO A 299 -18.09 6.15 -0.60
N ALA A 300 -18.85 5.20 -1.15
CA ALA A 300 -19.71 4.32 -0.39
C ALA A 300 -18.90 3.37 0.52
N ARG A 301 -17.81 2.82 0.01
CA ARG A 301 -16.87 1.98 0.76
C ARG A 301 -16.25 2.74 1.93
N LEU A 302 -15.70 3.93 1.67
CA LEU A 302 -15.09 4.76 2.70
C LEU A 302 -16.09 5.26 3.76
N SER A 303 -17.36 5.36 3.41
CA SER A 303 -18.45 5.76 4.33
C SER A 303 -19.13 4.57 5.01
N GLY A 304 -18.76 3.32 4.67
CA GLY A 304 -19.32 2.11 5.25
C GLY A 304 -20.79 1.85 4.89
N VAL A 305 -21.27 2.39 3.76
CA VAL A 305 -22.68 2.28 3.33
C VAL A 305 -22.89 1.30 2.16
N LEU A 306 -21.88 0.51 1.79
CA LEU A 306 -22.03 -0.52 0.77
C LEU A 306 -23.14 -1.51 1.08
N PRO A 307 -23.29 -2.04 2.34
CA PRO A 307 -24.35 -2.96 2.67
C PRO A 307 -25.77 -2.38 2.49
N GLU A 308 -25.93 -1.07 2.67
CA GLU A 308 -27.21 -0.39 2.40
C GLU A 308 -27.51 -0.38 0.89
N ILE A 309 -26.49 -0.17 0.05
CA ILE A 309 -26.64 -0.26 -1.41
C ILE A 309 -26.99 -1.69 -1.80
N THR A 310 -26.28 -2.70 -1.28
CA THR A 310 -26.55 -4.12 -1.54
C THR A 310 -27.98 -4.50 -1.20
N LYS A 311 -28.48 -4.08 -0.03
CA LYS A 311 -29.89 -4.33 0.35
C LYS A 311 -30.88 -3.70 -0.63
N ILE A 312 -30.66 -2.46 -1.05
CA ILE A 312 -31.52 -1.78 -2.04
C ILE A 312 -31.48 -2.52 -3.38
N MET A 313 -30.30 -2.95 -3.79
CA MET A 313 -30.12 -3.69 -5.05
C MET A 313 -30.84 -5.04 -5.02
N ILE A 314 -30.72 -5.80 -3.93
CA ILE A 314 -31.46 -7.05 -3.73
C ILE A 314 -32.95 -6.81 -3.79
N ASP A 315 -33.48 -5.86 -3.01
CA ASP A 315 -34.91 -5.60 -2.94
C ASP A 315 -35.49 -5.21 -4.30
N LYS A 316 -34.86 -4.27 -4.99
CA LYS A 316 -35.36 -3.77 -6.29
C LYS A 316 -35.18 -4.78 -7.41
N SER A 317 -34.05 -5.49 -7.45
CA SER A 317 -33.81 -6.48 -8.50
C SER A 317 -34.69 -7.71 -8.33
N PHE A 318 -34.91 -8.19 -7.10
CA PHE A 318 -35.81 -9.31 -6.85
C PHE A 318 -37.25 -8.97 -7.27
N LYS A 319 -37.72 -7.76 -6.96
CA LYS A 319 -39.04 -7.29 -7.41
C LYS A 319 -39.16 -7.28 -8.94
N GLU A 320 -38.15 -6.76 -9.66
CA GLU A 320 -38.18 -6.73 -11.13
C GLU A 320 -38.03 -8.13 -11.74
N MET A 321 -37.09 -8.93 -11.22
CA MET A 321 -36.80 -10.28 -11.74
C MET A 321 -37.91 -11.30 -11.38
N SER A 322 -38.82 -10.99 -10.49
CA SER A 322 -40.01 -11.81 -10.23
C SER A 322 -40.99 -11.82 -11.42
N GLN A 323 -40.87 -10.85 -12.33
CA GLN A 323 -41.72 -10.74 -13.53
C GLN A 323 -41.23 -11.62 -14.71
N ASN A 324 -40.13 -12.36 -14.56
CA ASN A 324 -39.54 -13.22 -15.57
C ASN A 324 -38.88 -14.46 -14.95
N THR A 325 -38.27 -15.31 -15.78
CA THR A 325 -37.65 -16.57 -15.35
C THR A 325 -36.13 -16.58 -15.48
N TYR A 326 -35.50 -15.48 -15.89
CA TYR A 326 -34.05 -15.41 -16.09
C TYR A 326 -33.29 -15.55 -14.78
N ALA A 327 -32.08 -16.11 -14.88
CA ALA A 327 -31.09 -16.01 -13.81
C ALA A 327 -30.50 -14.60 -13.78
N PHE A 328 -30.04 -14.17 -12.63
CA PHE A 328 -29.40 -12.85 -12.51
C PHE A 328 -28.35 -12.84 -11.40
N SER A 329 -27.34 -12.03 -11.60
CA SER A 329 -26.25 -11.89 -10.64
C SER A 329 -26.31 -10.55 -9.89
N ILE A 330 -25.80 -10.56 -8.66
CA ILE A 330 -25.70 -9.41 -7.78
C ILE A 330 -24.30 -9.38 -7.17
N ASN A 331 -23.65 -8.24 -7.24
CA ASN A 331 -22.35 -7.99 -6.63
C ASN A 331 -22.45 -7.94 -5.11
N ILE A 332 -21.60 -8.70 -4.42
CA ILE A 332 -21.50 -8.80 -2.97
C ILE A 332 -20.13 -8.31 -2.53
N THR A 333 -20.11 -7.50 -1.48
CA THR A 333 -18.88 -6.92 -0.94
C THR A 333 -18.39 -7.67 0.31
N GLU A 334 -17.12 -7.46 0.68
CA GLU A 334 -16.58 -7.99 1.93
C GLU A 334 -17.37 -7.49 3.15
N GLU A 335 -17.81 -6.23 3.13
CA GLU A 335 -18.60 -5.62 4.20
C GLU A 335 -19.95 -6.30 4.39
N ASP A 336 -20.54 -6.85 3.32
CA ASP A 336 -21.78 -7.62 3.42
C ASP A 336 -21.58 -8.93 4.18
N LEU A 337 -20.44 -9.59 3.97
CA LEU A 337 -20.07 -10.83 4.68
C LEU A 337 -19.67 -10.56 6.14
N ILE A 338 -18.94 -9.46 6.42
CA ILE A 338 -18.55 -9.08 7.78
C ILE A 338 -19.78 -8.84 8.66
N ARG A 339 -20.82 -8.21 8.15
CA ARG A 339 -22.02 -7.85 8.92
C ARG A 339 -23.00 -9.00 9.15
N ASP A 340 -22.75 -10.16 8.56
CA ASP A 340 -23.51 -11.43 8.76
C ASP A 340 -25.03 -11.32 8.65
N TYR A 341 -25.53 -10.45 7.77
CA TYR A 341 -26.98 -10.27 7.56
C TYR A 341 -27.46 -10.89 6.25
N LEU A 342 -26.52 -11.14 5.33
CA LEU A 342 -26.84 -11.31 3.92
C LEU A 342 -27.69 -12.55 3.63
N LEU A 343 -27.36 -13.70 4.21
CA LEU A 343 -28.10 -14.95 3.99
C LEU A 343 -29.56 -14.85 4.46
N GLU A 344 -29.79 -14.26 5.64
CA GLU A 344 -31.13 -14.06 6.16
C GLU A 344 -31.93 -13.10 5.27
N TYR A 345 -31.29 -12.01 4.84
CA TYR A 345 -31.91 -11.01 3.97
C TYR A 345 -32.28 -11.58 2.59
N LEU A 346 -31.37 -12.32 1.96
CA LEU A 346 -31.62 -13.04 0.69
C LEU A 346 -32.80 -14.00 0.83
N ASN A 347 -32.82 -14.85 1.86
CA ASN A 347 -33.89 -15.80 2.11
C ASN A 347 -35.25 -15.11 2.32
N LYS A 348 -35.25 -14.00 3.07
CA LYS A 348 -36.47 -13.19 3.27
C LYS A 348 -36.99 -12.64 1.95
N LYS A 349 -36.12 -12.06 1.12
CA LYS A 349 -36.49 -11.45 -0.16
C LYS A 349 -36.84 -12.49 -1.22
N SER A 350 -36.19 -13.64 -1.24
CA SER A 350 -36.56 -14.78 -2.10
C SER A 350 -37.98 -15.24 -1.83
N LYS A 351 -38.38 -15.36 -0.56
CA LYS A 351 -39.77 -15.70 -0.19
C LYS A 351 -40.74 -14.59 -0.54
N GLU A 352 -40.41 -13.33 -0.26
CA GLU A 352 -41.27 -12.17 -0.50
C GLU A 352 -41.64 -12.02 -1.98
N TYR A 353 -40.66 -12.22 -2.87
CA TYR A 353 -40.85 -12.04 -4.32
C TYR A 353 -40.96 -13.37 -5.10
N SER A 354 -41.05 -14.51 -4.41
CA SER A 354 -41.14 -15.83 -5.02
C SER A 354 -39.99 -16.13 -6.00
N ILE A 355 -38.78 -15.70 -5.67
CA ILE A 355 -37.55 -15.96 -6.42
C ILE A 355 -36.95 -17.29 -5.94
N GLU A 356 -36.73 -18.23 -6.84
CA GLU A 356 -36.00 -19.45 -6.53
C GLU A 356 -34.50 -19.13 -6.33
N PRO A 357 -33.84 -19.56 -5.24
CA PRO A 357 -32.44 -19.27 -4.97
C PRO A 357 -31.49 -19.61 -6.13
N LYS A 358 -31.74 -20.72 -6.86
CA LYS A 358 -30.91 -21.15 -8.02
C LYS A 358 -30.89 -20.14 -9.19
N ARG A 359 -31.81 -19.17 -9.22
CA ARG A 359 -31.81 -18.08 -10.19
C ARG A 359 -30.88 -16.93 -9.81
N VAL A 360 -30.41 -16.88 -8.55
CA VAL A 360 -29.60 -15.79 -8.02
C VAL A 360 -28.15 -16.21 -7.96
N ILE A 361 -27.29 -15.46 -8.63
CA ILE A 361 -25.83 -15.64 -8.65
C ILE A 361 -25.23 -14.51 -7.80
N LEU A 362 -24.43 -14.86 -6.80
CA LEU A 362 -23.73 -13.92 -5.96
C LEU A 362 -22.31 -13.75 -6.50
N GLU A 363 -21.99 -12.54 -6.97
CA GLU A 363 -20.68 -12.21 -7.51
C GLU A 363 -19.78 -11.65 -6.41
N ILE A 364 -18.61 -12.22 -6.22
CA ILE A 364 -17.58 -11.80 -5.27
C ILE A 364 -16.29 -11.49 -6.00
N LEU A 365 -15.62 -10.39 -5.64
CA LEU A 365 -14.31 -10.08 -6.18
C LEU A 365 -13.27 -11.13 -5.76
N GLU A 366 -12.29 -11.38 -6.62
CA GLU A 366 -11.18 -12.29 -6.35
C GLU A 366 -10.50 -11.99 -4.99
N GLY A 367 -10.28 -10.72 -4.65
CA GLY A 367 -9.68 -10.28 -3.40
C GLY A 367 -10.48 -10.67 -2.14
N VAL A 368 -11.80 -10.68 -2.19
CA VAL A 368 -12.67 -11.12 -1.07
C VAL A 368 -12.45 -12.59 -0.78
N SER A 369 -12.19 -13.39 -1.79
CA SER A 369 -11.85 -14.80 -1.65
C SER A 369 -10.43 -15.00 -1.09
N SER A 370 -9.51 -14.02 -1.25
CA SER A 370 -8.08 -14.17 -0.95
C SER A 370 -7.71 -13.98 0.53
N ASP A 371 -8.50 -13.30 1.33
CA ASP A 371 -8.12 -12.89 2.70
C ASP A 371 -8.36 -13.96 3.79
N GLY A 372 -8.67 -15.22 3.40
CA GLY A 372 -8.59 -16.42 4.27
C GLY A 372 -9.39 -16.39 5.57
N LYS A 373 -10.38 -15.51 5.70
CA LYS A 373 -11.24 -15.46 6.88
C LYS A 373 -12.21 -16.64 6.85
N LYS A 374 -11.94 -17.67 7.66
CA LYS A 374 -12.76 -18.88 7.79
C LYS A 374 -14.28 -18.60 7.88
N ASN A 375 -14.64 -17.43 8.40
CA ASN A 375 -16.04 -17.02 8.52
C ASN A 375 -16.69 -16.68 7.16
N HIS A 376 -15.97 -16.02 6.24
CA HIS A 376 -16.50 -15.70 4.90
C HIS A 376 -16.76 -16.97 4.09
N ILE A 377 -15.82 -17.92 4.09
CA ILE A 377 -15.99 -19.21 3.42
C ILE A 377 -17.22 -19.92 3.97
N LYS A 378 -17.39 -19.98 5.29
CA LYS A 378 -18.56 -20.59 5.93
C LYS A 378 -19.87 -19.96 5.49
N GLN A 379 -19.93 -18.63 5.42
CA GLN A 379 -21.14 -17.92 4.98
C GLN A 379 -21.44 -18.20 3.50
N LEU A 380 -20.44 -18.16 2.63
CA LEU A 380 -20.60 -18.47 1.20
C LEU A 380 -21.06 -19.92 1.00
N SER A 381 -20.51 -20.89 1.73
CA SER A 381 -20.96 -22.28 1.71
C SER A 381 -22.43 -22.40 2.17
N ALA A 382 -22.81 -21.68 3.24
CA ALA A 382 -24.21 -21.69 3.72
C ALA A 382 -25.19 -21.07 2.69
N MET A 383 -24.75 -20.11 1.88
CA MET A 383 -25.54 -19.58 0.76
C MET A 383 -25.71 -20.63 -0.34
N LYS A 384 -24.66 -21.38 -0.70
CA LYS A 384 -24.73 -22.50 -1.65
C LYS A 384 -25.67 -23.60 -1.17
N GLU A 385 -25.60 -24.00 0.08
CA GLU A 385 -26.51 -24.99 0.68
C GLU A 385 -27.98 -24.57 0.57
N ARG A 386 -28.26 -23.26 0.51
CA ARG A 386 -29.60 -22.72 0.27
C ARG A 386 -29.99 -22.67 -1.21
N GLY A 387 -29.08 -23.02 -2.11
CA GLY A 387 -29.30 -23.10 -3.55
C GLY A 387 -28.92 -21.82 -4.32
N TYR A 388 -28.28 -20.83 -3.69
CA TYR A 388 -27.68 -19.70 -4.40
C TYR A 388 -26.43 -20.13 -5.15
N SER A 389 -26.20 -19.57 -6.35
CA SER A 389 -24.96 -19.79 -7.09
C SER A 389 -23.91 -18.74 -6.73
N LEU A 390 -22.62 -19.10 -6.83
CA LEU A 390 -21.49 -18.20 -6.60
C LEU A 390 -20.71 -17.97 -7.90
N ALA A 391 -20.28 -16.73 -8.13
CA ALA A 391 -19.35 -16.37 -9.19
C ALA A 391 -18.16 -15.59 -8.62
N ILE A 392 -16.96 -15.87 -9.12
CA ILE A 392 -15.81 -15.01 -8.90
C ILE A 392 -15.75 -13.99 -10.03
N ASP A 393 -15.67 -12.71 -9.66
CA ASP A 393 -15.59 -11.58 -10.57
C ASP A 393 -14.15 -11.09 -10.72
N ASP A 394 -13.84 -10.45 -11.86
CA ASP A 394 -12.53 -9.87 -12.19
C ASP A 394 -11.35 -10.87 -12.08
N PHE A 395 -11.57 -12.17 -12.40
CA PHE A 395 -10.55 -13.19 -12.23
C PHE A 395 -9.33 -12.96 -13.14
N GLY A 396 -8.14 -13.01 -12.54
CA GLY A 396 -6.86 -12.71 -13.18
C GLY A 396 -6.38 -11.28 -12.94
N SER A 397 -7.17 -10.43 -12.27
CA SER A 397 -6.79 -9.02 -12.03
C SER A 397 -5.66 -8.88 -11.01
N GLU A 398 -5.61 -9.75 -10.03
CA GLU A 398 -4.62 -9.79 -8.95
C GLU A 398 -3.77 -11.09 -9.02
N TYR A 399 -3.17 -11.48 -7.90
CA TYR A 399 -2.47 -12.78 -7.78
C TYR A 399 -3.51 -13.90 -7.65
N SER A 400 -3.97 -14.40 -8.79
CA SER A 400 -5.02 -15.43 -8.86
C SER A 400 -4.63 -16.70 -8.12
N ASN A 401 -5.39 -17.04 -7.09
CA ASN A 401 -5.25 -18.30 -6.35
C ASN A 401 -6.25 -19.34 -6.85
N PHE A 402 -5.81 -20.18 -7.78
CA PHE A 402 -6.61 -21.26 -8.36
C PHE A 402 -7.11 -22.29 -7.31
N GLU A 403 -6.36 -22.53 -6.23
CA GLU A 403 -6.74 -23.43 -5.15
C GLU A 403 -8.04 -22.98 -4.48
N ARG A 404 -8.18 -21.69 -4.24
CA ARG A 404 -9.38 -21.11 -3.62
C ARG A 404 -10.63 -21.17 -4.49
N VAL A 405 -10.46 -21.08 -5.80
CA VAL A 405 -11.57 -21.28 -6.74
C VAL A 405 -12.19 -22.66 -6.53
N LEU A 406 -11.33 -23.67 -6.28
CA LEU A 406 -11.77 -25.05 -5.98
C LEU A 406 -12.37 -25.17 -4.57
N ASP A 407 -11.77 -24.53 -3.57
CA ASP A 407 -12.24 -24.58 -2.18
C ASP A 407 -13.63 -23.95 -1.98
N LEU A 408 -13.95 -22.91 -2.76
CA LEU A 408 -15.25 -22.24 -2.71
C LEU A 408 -16.34 -22.95 -3.53
N GLU A 409 -15.97 -23.96 -4.33
CA GLU A 409 -16.90 -24.70 -5.22
C GLU A 409 -17.77 -23.74 -6.05
N ILE A 410 -17.15 -22.73 -6.68
CA ILE A 410 -17.89 -21.70 -7.44
C ILE A 410 -18.63 -22.30 -8.64
N ASP A 411 -19.71 -21.63 -9.05
CA ASP A 411 -20.55 -22.05 -10.17
C ASP A 411 -20.21 -21.32 -11.48
N PHE A 412 -19.56 -20.15 -11.41
CA PHE A 412 -19.13 -19.35 -12.56
C PHE A 412 -17.82 -18.64 -12.29
N LEU A 413 -17.02 -18.46 -13.34
CA LEU A 413 -15.79 -17.67 -13.32
C LEU A 413 -15.87 -16.57 -14.37
N LYS A 414 -15.85 -15.29 -13.96
CA LYS A 414 -15.85 -14.14 -14.87
C LYS A 414 -14.41 -13.73 -15.14
N ILE A 415 -14.03 -13.67 -16.42
CA ILE A 415 -12.69 -13.34 -16.87
C ILE A 415 -12.61 -11.83 -17.06
N ASP A 416 -11.68 -11.18 -16.30
CA ASP A 416 -11.50 -9.72 -16.28
C ASP A 416 -11.38 -9.11 -17.68
N ALA A 417 -12.07 -8.00 -17.87
CA ALA A 417 -12.06 -7.18 -19.07
C ALA A 417 -10.66 -6.86 -19.62
N LYS A 418 -9.64 -6.75 -18.75
CA LYS A 418 -8.28 -6.44 -19.19
C LYS A 418 -7.64 -7.49 -20.08
N TYR A 419 -8.12 -8.77 -20.02
CA TYR A 419 -7.64 -9.85 -20.87
C TYR A 419 -8.56 -10.11 -22.07
N ILE A 420 -9.81 -9.66 -22.01
CA ILE A 420 -10.77 -9.88 -23.08
C ILE A 420 -10.75 -8.73 -24.09
N LYS A 421 -10.58 -7.48 -23.64
CA LYS A 421 -10.72 -6.29 -24.48
C LYS A 421 -9.79 -6.24 -25.71
N ASP A 422 -8.64 -6.90 -25.66
CA ASP A 422 -7.63 -6.94 -26.72
C ASP A 422 -7.16 -8.37 -27.07
N ILE A 423 -8.00 -9.36 -26.77
CA ILE A 423 -7.67 -10.78 -26.91
C ILE A 423 -7.38 -11.18 -28.34
N ASP A 424 -7.98 -10.49 -29.31
CA ASP A 424 -7.83 -10.69 -30.76
C ASP A 424 -6.49 -10.20 -31.30
N THR A 425 -5.88 -9.20 -30.65
CA THR A 425 -4.65 -8.56 -31.12
C THR A 425 -3.45 -8.76 -30.19
N ASN A 426 -3.68 -9.09 -28.91
CA ASN A 426 -2.68 -9.23 -27.88
C ASN A 426 -2.43 -10.70 -27.50
N LYS A 427 -1.32 -11.26 -28.01
CA LYS A 427 -0.92 -12.64 -27.72
C LYS A 427 -0.85 -12.95 -26.22
N LYS A 428 -0.43 -12.00 -25.38
CA LYS A 428 -0.36 -12.19 -23.92
C LYS A 428 -1.74 -12.36 -23.32
N SER A 429 -2.69 -11.51 -23.68
CA SER A 429 -4.10 -11.61 -23.26
C SER A 429 -4.70 -12.93 -23.69
N TYR A 430 -4.47 -13.36 -24.94
CA TYR A 430 -4.91 -14.66 -25.46
C TYR A 430 -4.37 -15.83 -24.64
N GLU A 431 -3.04 -15.89 -24.38
CA GLU A 431 -2.43 -17.01 -23.64
C GLU A 431 -2.88 -17.08 -22.18
N ILE A 432 -3.06 -15.93 -21.54
CA ILE A 432 -3.59 -15.87 -20.16
C ILE A 432 -5.04 -16.37 -20.12
N THR A 433 -5.90 -15.84 -21.01
CA THR A 433 -7.30 -16.29 -21.10
C THR A 433 -7.38 -17.78 -21.39
N ARG A 434 -6.56 -18.28 -22.33
CA ARG A 434 -6.50 -19.73 -22.65
C ARG A 434 -6.14 -20.57 -21.41
N ALA A 435 -5.19 -20.12 -20.60
CA ALA A 435 -4.80 -20.82 -19.37
C ALA A 435 -5.93 -20.84 -18.32
N ILE A 436 -6.64 -19.70 -18.15
CA ILE A 436 -7.80 -19.60 -17.26
C ILE A 436 -8.90 -20.53 -17.72
N VAL A 437 -9.25 -20.52 -19.00
CA VAL A 437 -10.29 -21.39 -19.58
C VAL A 437 -9.93 -22.88 -19.46
N PHE A 438 -8.65 -23.22 -19.68
CA PHE A 438 -8.17 -24.59 -19.51
C PHE A 438 -8.35 -25.07 -18.06
N PHE A 439 -7.98 -24.25 -17.07
CA PHE A 439 -8.22 -24.56 -15.65
C PHE A 439 -9.72 -24.75 -15.38
N ALA A 440 -10.54 -23.78 -15.76
CA ALA A 440 -11.97 -23.78 -15.49
C ALA A 440 -12.68 -25.01 -16.11
N LYS A 441 -12.31 -25.39 -17.34
CA LYS A 441 -12.83 -26.62 -17.99
C LYS A 441 -12.49 -27.88 -17.20
N ASN A 442 -11.25 -28.04 -16.73
CA ASN A 442 -10.86 -29.18 -15.92
C ASN A 442 -11.59 -29.20 -14.56
N ALA A 443 -11.86 -28.05 -13.98
CA ALA A 443 -12.65 -27.89 -12.76
C ALA A 443 -14.16 -27.97 -13.00
N LYS A 444 -14.62 -28.08 -14.25
CA LYS A 444 -16.04 -28.06 -14.68
C LYS A 444 -16.76 -26.78 -14.28
N ILE A 445 -16.07 -25.66 -14.29
CA ILE A 445 -16.59 -24.33 -13.96
C ILE A 445 -16.83 -23.56 -15.27
N PRO A 446 -18.05 -23.17 -15.61
CA PRO A 446 -18.32 -22.35 -16.78
C PRO A 446 -17.74 -20.93 -16.65
N CYS A 447 -17.15 -20.45 -17.77
CA CYS A 447 -16.56 -19.12 -17.87
C CYS A 447 -17.49 -18.11 -18.51
N ILE A 448 -17.41 -16.87 -18.06
CA ILE A 448 -18.03 -15.68 -18.64
C ILE A 448 -16.91 -14.73 -19.09
N ALA A 449 -16.85 -14.42 -20.39
CA ALA A 449 -15.94 -13.38 -20.90
C ALA A 449 -16.60 -12.02 -20.75
N GLU A 450 -15.91 -11.10 -20.05
CA GLU A 450 -16.38 -9.72 -19.87
C GLU A 450 -15.86 -8.78 -20.94
N PHE A 451 -16.54 -7.64 -21.12
CA PHE A 451 -16.12 -6.59 -22.05
C PHE A 451 -15.99 -7.02 -23.52
N VAL A 452 -16.80 -7.96 -23.97
CA VAL A 452 -16.91 -8.31 -25.39
C VAL A 452 -17.56 -7.14 -26.10
N HIS A 453 -16.78 -6.41 -26.93
CA HIS A 453 -17.21 -5.13 -27.51
C HIS A 453 -17.38 -5.19 -29.03
N ASP A 454 -16.86 -6.21 -29.69
CA ASP A 454 -17.00 -6.42 -31.13
C ASP A 454 -16.97 -7.90 -31.54
N GLU A 455 -17.17 -8.14 -32.84
CA GLU A 455 -17.22 -9.47 -33.46
C GLU A 455 -15.85 -10.18 -33.44
N ASN A 456 -14.73 -9.44 -33.54
CA ASN A 456 -13.39 -10.06 -33.56
C ASN A 456 -13.05 -10.65 -32.20
N VAL A 457 -13.33 -9.90 -31.15
CA VAL A 457 -13.19 -10.37 -29.76
C VAL A 457 -14.10 -11.59 -29.52
N GLN A 458 -15.37 -11.54 -29.99
CA GLN A 458 -16.28 -12.68 -29.86
C GLN A 458 -15.79 -13.93 -30.61
N ALA A 459 -15.21 -13.77 -31.79
CA ALA A 459 -14.67 -14.90 -32.55
C ALA A 459 -13.56 -15.63 -31.77
N VAL A 460 -12.69 -14.91 -31.06
CA VAL A 460 -11.67 -15.50 -30.21
C VAL A 460 -12.28 -16.16 -28.97
N VAL A 461 -13.30 -15.54 -28.37
CA VAL A 461 -14.06 -16.12 -27.24
C VAL A 461 -14.70 -17.46 -27.65
N ASP A 462 -15.31 -17.52 -28.82
CA ASP A 462 -15.88 -18.76 -29.40
C ASP A 462 -14.78 -19.78 -29.70
N GLN A 463 -13.63 -19.38 -30.25
CA GLN A 463 -12.47 -20.27 -30.51
C GLN A 463 -11.92 -20.91 -29.22
N LEU A 464 -11.91 -20.18 -28.11
CA LEU A 464 -11.50 -20.69 -26.81
C LEU A 464 -12.59 -21.52 -26.12
N ASP A 465 -13.78 -21.60 -26.72
CA ASP A 465 -14.95 -22.35 -26.21
C ASP A 465 -15.35 -21.84 -24.78
N ILE A 466 -15.41 -20.51 -24.62
CA ILE A 466 -15.91 -19.86 -23.42
C ILE A 466 -17.44 -19.91 -23.41
N ASN A 467 -18.04 -20.27 -22.29
CA ASN A 467 -19.46 -20.62 -22.20
C ASN A 467 -20.38 -19.39 -22.39
N PHE A 468 -20.01 -18.25 -21.85
CA PHE A 468 -20.85 -17.04 -21.85
C PHE A 468 -20.06 -15.83 -22.24
N SER A 469 -20.75 -14.83 -22.80
CA SER A 469 -20.20 -13.52 -23.17
C SER A 469 -21.05 -12.40 -22.62
N GLN A 470 -20.37 -11.37 -22.09
CA GLN A 470 -20.97 -10.13 -21.62
C GLN A 470 -20.22 -8.95 -22.20
N GLY A 471 -20.93 -7.96 -22.72
CA GLY A 471 -20.34 -6.74 -23.27
C GLY A 471 -21.28 -5.97 -24.16
N PHE A 472 -20.86 -4.78 -24.57
CA PHE A 472 -21.67 -3.85 -25.36
C PHE A 472 -21.94 -4.36 -26.78
N HIS A 473 -21.19 -5.35 -27.24
CA HIS A 473 -21.49 -6.02 -28.50
C HIS A 473 -22.89 -6.67 -28.48
N PHE A 474 -23.36 -7.11 -27.33
CA PHE A 474 -24.65 -7.80 -27.19
C PHE A 474 -25.69 -7.01 -26.43
N SER A 475 -25.30 -6.35 -25.35
CA SER A 475 -26.22 -5.66 -24.45
C SER A 475 -25.49 -4.55 -23.68
N GLU A 476 -26.04 -3.34 -23.73
CA GLU A 476 -25.69 -2.29 -22.75
C GLU A 476 -26.58 -2.44 -21.52
N PRO A 477 -26.13 -1.95 -20.32
CA PRO A 477 -26.96 -1.94 -19.13
C PRO A 477 -28.24 -1.12 -19.30
N GLN A 478 -29.40 -1.74 -19.13
CA GLN A 478 -30.72 -1.15 -19.34
C GLN A 478 -31.53 -1.12 -18.05
N VAL A 479 -32.56 -0.26 -18.01
CA VAL A 479 -33.45 -0.08 -16.84
C VAL A 479 -34.27 -1.32 -16.55
N LYS A 480 -34.55 -2.15 -17.56
CA LYS A 480 -35.29 -3.41 -17.45
C LYS A 480 -34.54 -4.53 -18.15
N PRO A 481 -34.69 -5.78 -17.68
CA PRO A 481 -34.13 -6.94 -18.36
C PRO A 481 -34.90 -7.19 -19.66
N GLN A 482 -34.40 -6.64 -20.77
CA GLN A 482 -34.96 -6.79 -22.11
C GLN A 482 -34.00 -7.60 -23.00
N ILE A 483 -34.55 -8.47 -23.86
CA ILE A 483 -33.83 -9.24 -24.88
C ILE A 483 -33.89 -8.50 -26.21
#